data_d40428dd58ec0ef5e16c4230097dea5e
#
_entry.id   d40428dd58ec0ef5e16c4230097dea5e
#
_cell.length_a   1.000
_cell.length_b   1.000
_cell.length_c   1.000
_cell.angle_alpha   90.00
_cell.angle_beta   90.00
_cell.angle_gamma   90.00
#
_symmetry.space_group_name_H-M   'P 1'
#
loop_
_entity.id
_entity.type
_entity.pdbx_description
1 polymer ?
#
loop_
_entity_poly.entity_id
_entity_poly.type
_entity_poly.pdbx_seq_one_letter_code
_entity_poly.pdbx_strand_id
1 'polypeptide(L)'
;MFALVYTNTQTLVYREEKDPVKKPGEAIVKVHASGICGSDMHAYHGKDERRIPPLILGHEFSGTSLNGKFKNKEVVINPLISCENCDYCKNKREHLCPQRTMIGMSTPTKRDGGLAELVSVPEQNIFEVPRGLNMKEAALAEPTAVALHAVL
;
A
#
# COMPACT_ATOMS: atom_id res chain seq x y z
N MET A 1 -0.78 -15.88 -7.11
CA MET A 1 -0.64 -14.58 -7.77
C MET A 1 0.81 -14.34 -8.16
N PHE A 2 1.05 -13.52 -9.19
CA PHE A 2 2.41 -13.06 -9.49
C PHE A 2 2.72 -11.76 -8.73
N ALA A 3 3.98 -11.61 -8.32
CA ALA A 3 4.47 -10.45 -7.62
C ALA A 3 5.94 -10.15 -7.96
N LEU A 4 6.33 -8.88 -7.85
CA LEU A 4 7.72 -8.44 -7.91
C LEU A 4 8.25 -8.35 -6.47
N VAL A 5 9.02 -9.36 -6.07
CA VAL A 5 9.48 -9.55 -4.69
C VAL A 5 10.89 -8.98 -4.52
N TYR A 6 11.06 -8.06 -3.60
CA TYR A 6 12.36 -7.62 -3.11
C TYR A 6 12.95 -8.73 -2.22
N THR A 7 13.93 -9.45 -2.76
CA THR A 7 14.51 -10.65 -2.11
C THR A 7 15.85 -10.39 -1.44
N ASN A 8 16.56 -9.37 -1.89
CA ASN A 8 17.82 -8.89 -1.31
C ASN A 8 18.16 -7.50 -1.88
N THR A 9 19.15 -6.82 -1.29
CA THR A 9 19.67 -5.55 -1.82
C THR A 9 19.97 -5.69 -3.31
N GLN A 10 19.47 -4.75 -4.10
CA GLN A 10 19.57 -4.71 -5.57
C GLN A 10 19.00 -5.94 -6.30
N THR A 11 18.09 -6.68 -5.64
CA THR A 11 17.51 -7.87 -6.23
C THR A 11 16.00 -7.89 -6.10
N LEU A 12 15.33 -7.78 -7.23
CA LEU A 12 13.89 -7.96 -7.38
C LEU A 12 13.64 -9.20 -8.25
N VAL A 13 12.74 -10.07 -7.81
CA VAL A 13 12.39 -11.29 -8.54
C VAL A 13 10.89 -11.28 -8.82
N TYR A 14 10.53 -11.33 -10.11
CA TYR A 14 9.15 -11.56 -10.53
C TYR A 14 8.85 -13.05 -10.46
N ARG A 15 7.95 -13.45 -9.60
CA ARG A 15 7.64 -14.86 -9.35
C ARG A 15 6.23 -15.06 -8.83
N GLU A 16 5.80 -16.31 -8.82
CA GLU A 16 4.57 -16.72 -8.17
C GLU A 16 4.71 -16.70 -6.65
N GLU A 17 3.75 -16.09 -5.97
CA GLU A 17 3.60 -16.03 -4.52
C GLU A 17 2.19 -16.52 -4.13
N LYS A 18 2.01 -16.89 -2.87
CA LYS A 18 0.68 -17.22 -2.35
C LYS A 18 -0.24 -16.01 -2.39
N ASP A 19 -1.49 -16.25 -2.71
CA ASP A 19 -2.50 -15.18 -2.64
C ASP A 19 -2.62 -14.66 -1.20
N PRO A 20 -2.84 -13.34 -1.03
CA PRO A 20 -3.04 -12.77 0.29
C PRO A 20 -4.32 -13.31 0.93
N VAL A 21 -4.22 -13.67 2.20
CA VAL A 21 -5.38 -14.13 2.97
C VAL A 21 -6.13 -12.92 3.50
N LYS A 22 -7.44 -12.84 3.20
CA LYS A 22 -8.31 -11.81 3.75
C LYS A 22 -8.39 -11.93 5.27
N LYS A 23 -8.05 -10.88 6.00
CA LYS A 23 -8.26 -10.77 7.44
C LYS A 23 -9.59 -10.07 7.76
N PRO A 24 -10.15 -10.24 8.96
CA PRO A 24 -11.28 -9.43 9.41
C PRO A 24 -11.00 -7.93 9.25
N GLY A 25 -11.95 -7.18 8.70
CA GLY A 25 -11.81 -5.74 8.43
C GLY A 25 -10.89 -5.39 7.25
N GLU A 26 -10.40 -6.37 6.48
CA GLU A 26 -9.60 -6.14 5.27
C GLU A 26 -10.37 -6.57 4.01
N ALA A 27 -10.00 -6.00 2.88
CA ALA A 27 -10.43 -6.42 1.56
C ALA A 27 -9.22 -6.80 0.69
N ILE A 28 -9.44 -7.71 -0.25
CA ILE A 28 -8.46 -8.04 -1.30
C ILE A 28 -8.68 -7.09 -2.47
N VAL A 29 -7.64 -6.40 -2.85
CA VAL A 29 -7.62 -5.51 -4.01
C VAL A 29 -6.83 -6.17 -5.13
N LYS A 30 -7.46 -6.30 -6.31
CA LYS A 30 -6.78 -6.66 -7.56
C LYS A 30 -6.14 -5.39 -8.12
N VAL A 31 -4.82 -5.36 -8.15
CA VAL A 31 -4.05 -4.19 -8.59
C VAL A 31 -4.12 -4.07 -10.11
N HIS A 32 -4.35 -2.85 -10.60
CA HIS A 32 -4.35 -2.50 -12.02
C HIS A 32 -3.17 -1.63 -12.41
N ALA A 33 -2.74 -0.74 -11.52
CA ALA A 33 -1.56 0.10 -11.71
C ALA A 33 -0.88 0.36 -10.37
N SER A 34 0.44 0.36 -10.38
CA SER A 34 1.26 0.68 -9.20
C SER A 34 2.42 1.58 -9.61
N GLY A 35 2.63 2.66 -8.85
CA GLY A 35 3.79 3.52 -8.96
C GLY A 35 5.02 2.91 -8.27
N ILE A 36 6.18 3.49 -8.56
CA ILE A 36 7.45 3.19 -7.90
C ILE A 36 7.92 4.47 -7.24
N CYS A 37 7.84 4.52 -5.91
CA CYS A 37 8.29 5.66 -5.12
C CYS A 37 9.82 5.70 -4.99
N GLY A 38 10.36 6.88 -4.76
CA GLY A 38 11.77 7.03 -4.37
C GLY A 38 12.15 6.21 -3.12
N SER A 39 11.19 5.98 -2.22
CA SER A 39 11.39 5.16 -1.04
C SER A 39 11.51 3.65 -1.36
N ASP A 40 10.87 3.17 -2.43
CA ASP A 40 11.06 1.80 -2.93
C ASP A 40 12.47 1.65 -3.52
N MET A 41 12.97 2.69 -4.18
CA MET A 41 14.35 2.74 -4.67
C MET A 41 15.37 2.76 -3.52
N HIS A 42 15.08 3.46 -2.42
CA HIS A 42 15.90 3.41 -1.22
C HIS A 42 15.97 2.00 -0.64
N ALA A 43 14.82 1.30 -0.56
CA ALA A 43 14.77 -0.10 -0.14
C ALA A 43 15.61 -0.99 -1.07
N TYR A 44 15.42 -0.85 -2.39
CA TYR A 44 16.17 -1.59 -3.40
C TYR A 44 17.70 -1.45 -3.22
N HIS A 45 18.17 -0.25 -2.88
CA HIS A 45 19.59 0.01 -2.62
C HIS A 45 20.04 -0.34 -1.18
N GLY A 46 19.18 -0.97 -0.36
CA GLY A 46 19.51 -1.35 1.02
C GLY A 46 19.65 -0.17 1.98
N LYS A 47 19.01 0.97 1.68
CA LYS A 47 19.10 2.22 2.46
C LYS A 47 17.86 2.48 3.32
N ASP A 48 16.90 1.56 3.40
CA ASP A 48 15.70 1.66 4.25
C ASP A 48 15.59 0.45 5.18
N GLU A 49 15.93 0.63 6.44
CA GLU A 49 15.90 -0.41 7.48
C GLU A 49 14.47 -0.91 7.80
N ARG A 50 13.43 -0.19 7.36
CA ARG A 50 12.03 -0.58 7.56
C ARG A 50 11.52 -1.53 6.49
N ARG A 51 12.24 -1.71 5.41
CA ARG A 51 11.91 -2.59 4.30
C ARG A 51 12.90 -3.75 4.20
N ILE A 52 12.70 -4.72 5.09
CA ILE A 52 13.54 -5.91 5.21
C ILE A 52 13.06 -6.99 4.23
N PRO A 53 13.91 -7.51 3.34
CA PRO A 53 13.54 -8.61 2.46
C PRO A 53 13.33 -9.95 3.22
N PRO A 54 12.53 -10.91 2.71
CA PRO A 54 11.72 -10.75 1.50
C PRO A 54 10.46 -9.92 1.72
N LEU A 55 10.14 -9.02 0.77
CA LEU A 55 9.00 -8.11 0.84
C LEU A 55 8.50 -7.76 -0.56
N ILE A 56 7.19 -7.68 -0.74
CA ILE A 56 6.60 -7.03 -1.92
C ILE A 56 6.52 -5.54 -1.63
N LEU A 57 7.19 -4.73 -2.44
CA LEU A 57 7.20 -3.26 -2.34
C LEU A 57 5.95 -2.65 -3.01
N GLY A 58 5.90 -1.32 -3.05
CA GLY A 58 4.83 -0.55 -3.71
C GLY A 58 3.71 -0.15 -2.76
N HIS A 59 3.40 1.14 -2.75
CA HIS A 59 2.38 1.74 -1.88
C HIS A 59 1.55 2.81 -2.59
N GLU A 60 1.84 3.05 -3.86
CA GLU A 60 1.15 3.98 -4.76
C GLU A 60 0.38 3.15 -5.80
N PHE A 61 -0.83 2.68 -5.47
CA PHE A 61 -1.54 1.80 -6.40
C PHE A 61 -3.05 2.01 -6.41
N SER A 62 -3.63 1.58 -7.52
CA SER A 62 -5.06 1.54 -7.76
C SER A 62 -5.49 0.16 -8.25
N GLY A 63 -6.75 -0.17 -8.11
CA GLY A 63 -7.25 -1.46 -8.52
C GLY A 63 -8.75 -1.63 -8.32
N THR A 64 -9.21 -2.88 -8.32
CA THR A 64 -10.59 -3.24 -8.03
C THR A 64 -10.66 -4.02 -6.72
N SER A 65 -11.51 -3.60 -5.79
CA SER A 65 -11.77 -4.36 -4.58
C SER A 65 -12.60 -5.60 -4.90
N LEU A 66 -12.09 -6.79 -4.57
CA LEU A 66 -12.76 -8.06 -4.87
C LEU A 66 -13.82 -8.44 -3.84
N ASN A 67 -13.78 -7.84 -2.65
CA ASN A 67 -14.69 -8.14 -1.55
C ASN A 67 -14.82 -6.95 -0.58
N GLY A 68 -15.53 -7.14 0.54
CA GLY A 68 -15.72 -6.10 1.57
C GLY A 68 -16.67 -4.99 1.13
N LYS A 69 -16.59 -3.85 1.83
CA LYS A 69 -17.46 -2.68 1.64
C LYS A 69 -17.42 -2.13 0.20
N PHE A 70 -16.25 -2.18 -0.45
CA PHE A 70 -16.03 -1.65 -1.78
C PHE A 70 -16.01 -2.73 -2.87
N LYS A 71 -16.67 -3.87 -2.64
CA LYS A 71 -16.68 -4.97 -3.62
C LYS A 71 -17.07 -4.49 -5.02
N ASN A 72 -16.26 -4.88 -6.02
CA ASN A 72 -16.41 -4.54 -7.45
C ASN A 72 -16.29 -3.03 -7.76
N LYS A 73 -15.75 -2.24 -6.81
CA LYS A 73 -15.45 -0.82 -7.05
C LYS A 73 -14.00 -0.63 -7.43
N GLU A 74 -13.76 0.35 -8.29
CA GLU A 74 -12.45 0.90 -8.57
C GLU A 74 -11.97 1.74 -7.39
N VAL A 75 -10.77 1.46 -6.90
CA VAL A 75 -10.29 2.01 -5.62
C VAL A 75 -8.84 2.46 -5.69
N VAL A 76 -8.52 3.43 -4.85
CA VAL A 76 -7.16 3.84 -4.47
C VAL A 76 -6.96 3.62 -2.97
N ILE A 77 -5.72 3.62 -2.54
CA ILE A 77 -5.35 3.22 -1.18
C ILE A 77 -4.61 4.34 -0.47
N ASN A 78 -4.99 4.62 0.77
CA ASN A 78 -4.08 5.28 1.71
C ASN A 78 -3.17 4.20 2.31
N PRO A 79 -1.87 4.20 2.03
CA PRO A 79 -0.98 3.13 2.50
C PRO A 79 -0.69 3.18 3.99
N LEU A 80 -0.94 4.32 4.66
CA LEU A 80 -0.65 4.50 6.08
C LEU A 80 -1.70 3.80 6.94
N ILE A 81 -1.29 2.79 7.70
CA ILE A 81 -2.14 2.04 8.62
C ILE A 81 -1.80 2.47 10.04
N SER A 82 -2.76 3.05 10.74
CA SER A 82 -2.63 3.51 12.13
C SER A 82 -3.28 2.53 13.11
N CYS A 83 -3.00 2.71 14.41
CA CYS A 83 -3.57 1.84 15.46
C CYS A 83 -5.01 2.22 15.87
N GLU A 84 -5.50 3.38 15.46
CA GLU A 84 -6.83 3.96 15.76
C GLU A 84 -7.14 4.24 17.24
N ASN A 85 -6.29 3.78 18.16
CA ASN A 85 -6.56 3.83 19.60
C ASN A 85 -5.73 4.85 20.38
N CYS A 86 -4.55 5.28 19.90
CA CYS A 86 -3.71 6.25 20.58
C CYS A 86 -4.27 7.67 20.48
N ASP A 87 -3.77 8.57 21.31
CA ASP A 87 -4.21 9.97 21.34
C ASP A 87 -4.04 10.68 20.01
N TYR A 88 -2.98 10.35 19.26
CA TYR A 88 -2.79 10.89 17.91
C TYR A 88 -3.93 10.48 16.97
N CYS A 89 -4.28 9.19 16.95
CA CYS A 89 -5.37 8.70 16.10
C CYS A 89 -6.72 9.29 16.51
N LYS A 90 -7.03 9.35 17.80
CA LYS A 90 -8.28 9.95 18.31
C LYS A 90 -8.40 11.44 17.96
N ASN A 91 -7.27 12.12 17.79
CA ASN A 91 -7.22 13.55 17.41
C ASN A 91 -6.97 13.76 15.91
N LYS A 92 -7.24 12.77 15.04
CA LYS A 92 -7.08 12.82 13.58
C LYS A 92 -5.65 13.18 13.13
N ARG A 93 -4.66 12.68 13.86
CA ARG A 93 -3.23 12.87 13.60
C ARG A 93 -2.55 11.50 13.41
N GLU A 94 -3.14 10.64 12.59
CA GLU A 94 -2.75 9.25 12.36
C GLU A 94 -1.31 9.13 11.86
N HIS A 95 -0.82 10.13 11.13
CA HIS A 95 0.57 10.21 10.66
C HIS A 95 1.59 10.30 11.80
N LEU A 96 1.18 10.68 13.02
CA LEU A 96 2.00 10.69 14.22
C LEU A 96 1.82 9.44 15.10
N CYS A 97 1.01 8.48 14.68
CA CYS A 97 0.78 7.25 15.43
C CYS A 97 2.10 6.49 15.65
N PRO A 98 2.50 6.20 16.91
CA PRO A 98 3.75 5.48 17.19
C PRO A 98 3.73 4.02 16.73
N GLN A 99 2.55 3.46 16.53
CA GLN A 99 2.34 2.08 16.06
C GLN A 99 1.98 2.02 14.56
N ARG A 100 2.15 3.13 13.84
CA ARG A 100 1.83 3.15 12.41
C ARG A 100 2.72 2.18 11.65
N THR A 101 2.12 1.49 10.69
CA THR A 101 2.81 0.74 9.65
C THR A 101 2.36 1.24 8.28
N MET A 102 2.92 0.70 7.22
CA MET A 102 2.58 1.08 5.86
C MET A 102 2.54 -0.15 4.95
N ILE A 103 1.66 -0.15 3.98
CA ILE A 103 1.66 -1.13 2.89
C ILE A 103 3.00 -1.03 2.15
N GLY A 104 3.65 -2.15 1.84
CA GLY A 104 5.00 -2.18 1.27
C GLY A 104 6.12 -1.98 2.30
N MET A 105 5.85 -2.23 3.60
CA MET A 105 6.83 -2.18 4.70
C MET A 105 6.92 -3.48 5.49
N SER A 106 8.10 -3.73 6.09
CA SER A 106 8.35 -4.89 6.96
C SER A 106 8.14 -4.58 8.44
N THR A 107 8.42 -3.35 8.87
CA THR A 107 8.39 -2.96 10.29
C THR A 107 7.47 -1.76 10.52
N PRO A 108 6.82 -1.65 11.69
CA PRO A 108 6.81 -2.57 12.82
C PRO A 108 6.02 -3.88 12.54
N THR A 109 5.18 -3.90 11.51
CA THR A 109 4.41 -5.08 11.10
C THR A 109 4.51 -5.23 9.59
N LYS A 110 4.91 -6.42 9.14
CA LYS A 110 5.03 -6.70 7.71
C LYS A 110 3.69 -6.58 7.00
N ARG A 111 3.70 -5.77 5.94
CA ARG A 111 2.61 -5.57 4.99
C ARG A 111 3.17 -5.61 3.58
N ASP A 112 2.81 -6.61 2.82
CA ASP A 112 3.16 -6.69 1.40
C ASP A 112 2.43 -5.61 0.60
N GLY A 113 3.08 -5.11 -0.43
CA GLY A 113 2.67 -3.93 -1.20
C GLY A 113 2.04 -4.22 -2.56
N GLY A 114 1.87 -3.15 -3.34
CA GLY A 114 1.13 -3.14 -4.61
C GLY A 114 1.93 -3.57 -5.84
N LEU A 115 3.20 -3.95 -5.71
CA LEU A 115 3.94 -4.57 -6.83
C LEU A 115 3.58 -6.07 -6.96
N ALA A 116 2.29 -6.37 -6.92
CA ALA A 116 1.68 -7.69 -7.01
C ALA A 116 0.31 -7.62 -7.68
N GLU A 117 -0.23 -8.75 -8.12
CA GLU A 117 -1.58 -8.81 -8.68
C GLU A 117 -2.67 -8.58 -7.63
N LEU A 118 -2.44 -9.01 -6.38
CA LEU A 118 -3.41 -8.94 -5.27
C LEU A 118 -2.74 -8.40 -4.01
N VAL A 119 -3.45 -7.54 -3.27
CA VAL A 119 -3.01 -7.00 -1.98
C VAL A 119 -4.16 -7.05 -0.97
N SER A 120 -3.87 -7.44 0.29
CA SER A 120 -4.81 -7.30 1.40
C SER A 120 -4.68 -5.92 2.03
N VAL A 121 -5.79 -5.17 2.11
CA VAL A 121 -5.84 -3.77 2.54
C VAL A 121 -6.94 -3.60 3.58
N PRO A 122 -6.69 -2.90 4.73
CA PRO A 122 -7.77 -2.54 5.65
C PRO A 122 -8.84 -1.70 4.94
N GLU A 123 -10.11 -2.02 5.18
CA GLU A 123 -11.22 -1.36 4.46
C GLU A 123 -11.29 0.16 4.69
N GLN A 124 -10.83 0.64 5.83
CA GLN A 124 -10.75 2.07 6.14
C GLN A 124 -9.68 2.80 5.32
N ASN A 125 -8.73 2.08 4.77
CA ASN A 125 -7.67 2.61 3.92
C ASN A 125 -8.05 2.65 2.43
N ILE A 126 -9.26 2.20 2.09
CA ILE A 126 -9.76 2.09 0.71
C ILE A 126 -10.68 3.26 0.39
N PHE A 127 -10.46 3.90 -0.75
CA PHE A 127 -11.27 5.01 -1.27
C PHE A 127 -11.72 4.70 -2.69
N GLU A 128 -13.00 4.97 -2.98
CA GLU A 128 -13.56 4.80 -4.33
C GLU A 128 -12.98 5.85 -5.27
N VAL A 129 -12.58 5.42 -6.47
CA VAL A 129 -12.07 6.32 -7.51
C VAL A 129 -13.24 7.12 -8.09
N PRO A 130 -13.12 8.45 -8.22
CA PRO A 130 -14.11 9.26 -8.91
C PRO A 130 -14.29 8.82 -10.36
N ARG A 131 -15.53 8.94 -10.87
CA ARG A 131 -15.82 8.63 -12.27
C ARG A 131 -14.98 9.50 -13.21
N GLY A 132 -14.47 8.88 -14.26
CA GLY A 132 -13.72 9.57 -15.33
C GLY A 132 -12.20 9.53 -15.17
N LEU A 133 -11.68 9.02 -14.06
CA LEU A 133 -10.25 8.73 -13.90
C LEU A 133 -9.95 7.29 -14.34
N ASN A 134 -8.88 7.10 -15.11
CA ASN A 134 -8.38 5.77 -15.37
C ASN A 134 -7.48 5.27 -14.22
N MET A 135 -7.21 3.97 -14.18
CA MET A 135 -6.47 3.36 -13.06
C MET A 135 -5.02 3.83 -12.96
N LYS A 136 -4.37 4.21 -14.06
CA LYS A 136 -3.00 4.76 -14.03
C LYS A 136 -2.98 6.15 -13.39
N GLU A 137 -3.94 7.00 -13.73
CA GLU A 137 -4.12 8.31 -13.10
C GLU A 137 -4.49 8.17 -11.62
N ALA A 138 -5.39 7.24 -11.31
CA ALA A 138 -5.82 6.97 -9.95
C ALA A 138 -4.65 6.49 -9.05
N ALA A 139 -3.68 5.76 -9.57
CA ALA A 139 -2.49 5.34 -8.82
C ALA A 139 -1.62 6.52 -8.36
N LEU A 140 -1.76 7.70 -8.97
CA LEU A 140 -1.07 8.93 -8.54
C LEU A 140 -1.73 9.63 -7.34
N ALA A 141 -2.82 9.10 -6.80
CA ALA A 141 -3.53 9.72 -5.68
C ALA A 141 -2.64 9.86 -4.44
N GLU A 142 -1.85 8.84 -4.11
CA GLU A 142 -0.95 8.87 -2.95
C GLU A 142 0.16 9.93 -3.12
N PRO A 143 1.00 9.90 -4.17
CA PRO A 143 2.05 10.92 -4.32
C PRO A 143 1.48 12.34 -4.48
N THR A 144 0.29 12.50 -5.06
CA THR A 144 -0.40 13.80 -5.13
C THR A 144 -0.80 14.27 -3.73
N ALA A 145 -1.33 13.37 -2.88
CA ALA A 145 -1.69 13.72 -1.50
C ALA A 145 -0.47 14.14 -0.67
N VAL A 146 0.66 13.45 -0.85
CA VAL A 146 1.94 13.82 -0.20
C VAL A 146 2.40 15.21 -0.65
N ALA A 147 2.38 15.48 -1.97
CA ALA A 147 2.77 16.78 -2.51
C ALA A 147 1.83 17.90 -2.04
N LEU A 148 0.52 17.66 -2.05
CA LEU A 148 -0.47 18.62 -1.58
C LEU A 148 -0.28 18.95 -0.10
N HIS A 149 -0.06 17.94 0.75
CA HIS A 149 0.18 18.13 2.18
C HIS A 149 1.45 18.94 2.48
N ALA A 150 2.43 18.91 1.60
CA ALA A 150 3.68 19.65 1.76
C ALA A 150 3.53 21.17 1.45
N VAL A 151 2.47 21.57 0.73
CA VAL A 151 2.26 22.98 0.31
C VAL A 151 1.07 23.65 1.03
N LEU A 152 0.28 22.92 1.79
CA LEU A 152 -0.80 23.43 2.65
C LEU A 152 -0.34 23.64 4.09
#